data_d692660f0dbee5af3329a51933f987ae
#
_entry.id   d692660f0dbee5af3329a51933f987ae
#
_cell.length_a   1.000
_cell.length_b   1.000
_cell.length_c   1.000
_cell.angle_alpha   90.00
_cell.angle_beta   90.00
_cell.angle_gamma   90.00
#
_symmetry.space_group_name_H-M   'P 1'
#
loop_
_entity.id
_entity.type
_entity.pdbx_description
1 polymer ?
#
loop_
_entity_poly.entity_id
_entity_poly.type
_entity_poly.pdbx_seq_one_letter_code
_entity_poly.pdbx_strand_id
1 'polypeptide(L)'
;LLFLLQFACGFAQNINDYQYVIVPKKFTIFNEEDKFKLNTLTKLVLEKYGFKPFFINDIPEEISKNRCQILFADLDEKKGLLVTKLKIVLKDCYEKTIFETEYGTSREKDFKVAYNQALREAAKDFDKLNYKFTGMAYSVPEKPVVDDDKQPVEEPNALSSENPEIFYFAQPIANGYQIVNNEPRVIMRLLNTSQKNVFIGVRGDTRGVVIIKEGKWLFEYYEEGKLVSEPVKLKF
;
A
#
# COMPACT_ATOMS: atom_id res chain seq x y z
N LEU A 1 -31.09 39.11 8.58
CA LEU A 1 -30.37 38.15 7.71
C LEU A 1 -29.55 37.20 8.60
N LEU A 2 -30.10 36.03 8.87
CA LEU A 2 -29.52 35.03 9.78
C LEU A 2 -28.55 34.14 8.95
N PHE A 3 -27.24 34.27 9.14
CA PHE A 3 -26.22 33.43 8.49
C PHE A 3 -26.12 32.13 9.29
N LEU A 4 -26.69 31.04 8.77
CA LEU A 4 -26.52 29.68 9.30
C LEU A 4 -25.10 29.21 8.91
N LEU A 5 -24.18 29.25 9.88
CA LEU A 5 -22.85 28.62 9.77
C LEU A 5 -23.06 27.11 9.85
N GLN A 6 -23.01 26.42 8.72
CA GLN A 6 -22.96 24.96 8.68
C GLN A 6 -21.56 24.53 9.11
N PHE A 7 -21.43 24.05 10.34
CA PHE A 7 -20.26 23.31 10.80
C PHE A 7 -20.26 21.95 10.09
N ALA A 8 -19.47 21.81 9.05
CA ALA A 8 -19.10 20.50 8.52
C ALA A 8 -18.20 19.83 9.57
N CYS A 9 -18.76 18.92 10.38
CA CYS A 9 -17.96 18.00 11.18
C CYS A 9 -17.18 17.08 10.24
N GLY A 10 -15.97 17.48 9.86
CA GLY A 10 -15.00 16.61 9.24
C GLY A 10 -14.60 15.56 10.28
N PHE A 11 -14.98 14.30 10.08
CA PHE A 11 -14.39 13.19 10.84
C PHE A 11 -12.89 13.14 10.53
N ALA A 12 -12.09 13.65 11.46
CA ALA A 12 -10.65 13.44 11.41
C ALA A 12 -10.38 11.96 11.66
N GLN A 13 -9.89 11.25 10.65
CA GLN A 13 -9.45 9.88 10.81
C GLN A 13 -8.34 9.83 11.86
N ASN A 14 -8.51 8.95 12.85
CA ASN A 14 -7.55 8.78 13.93
C ASN A 14 -6.66 7.57 13.62
N ILE A 15 -5.37 7.66 13.90
CA ILE A 15 -4.42 6.55 13.73
C ILE A 15 -4.85 5.30 14.52
N ASN A 16 -5.56 5.47 15.63
CA ASN A 16 -6.08 4.38 16.46
C ASN A 16 -7.21 3.58 15.77
N ASP A 17 -7.73 4.06 14.63
CA ASP A 17 -8.73 3.33 13.85
C ASP A 17 -8.08 2.25 12.96
N TYR A 18 -6.75 2.23 12.85
CA TYR A 18 -5.99 1.36 11.98
C TYR A 18 -5.12 0.39 12.76
N GLN A 19 -5.29 -0.91 12.52
CA GLN A 19 -4.48 -1.95 13.12
C GLN A 19 -3.33 -2.40 12.21
N TYR A 20 -3.60 -2.43 10.91
CA TYR A 20 -2.73 -3.01 9.91
C TYR A 20 -1.95 -1.92 9.18
N VAL A 21 -0.68 -2.22 8.86
CA VAL A 21 0.17 -1.33 8.07
C VAL A 21 0.86 -2.13 6.97
N ILE A 22 0.78 -1.66 5.74
CA ILE A 22 1.55 -2.23 4.64
C ILE A 22 2.89 -1.51 4.55
N VAL A 23 3.95 -2.30 4.58
CA VAL A 23 5.32 -1.83 4.31
C VAL A 23 5.66 -2.27 2.88
N PRO A 24 5.99 -1.34 1.97
CA PRO A 24 6.36 -1.69 0.61
C PRO A 24 7.69 -2.45 0.59
N LYS A 25 7.97 -3.20 -0.47
CA LYS A 25 9.29 -3.81 -0.66
C LYS A 25 10.38 -2.77 -0.90
N LYS A 26 9.98 -1.64 -1.50
CA LYS A 26 10.85 -0.52 -1.86
C LYS A 26 10.18 0.80 -1.51
N PHE A 27 10.82 1.63 -0.71
CA PHE A 27 10.35 2.98 -0.45
C PHE A 27 10.56 3.90 -1.65
N THR A 28 9.71 4.91 -1.79
CA THR A 28 9.72 5.84 -2.93
C THR A 28 11.03 6.60 -3.10
N ILE A 29 11.77 6.81 -2.01
CA ILE A 29 13.07 7.50 -2.00
C ILE A 29 14.24 6.66 -2.55
N PHE A 30 14.03 5.37 -2.81
CA PHE A 30 15.07 4.46 -3.30
C PHE A 30 14.68 3.73 -4.59
N ASN A 31 15.70 3.27 -5.33
CA ASN A 31 15.52 2.43 -6.53
C ASN A 31 15.72 0.94 -6.26
N GLU A 32 16.10 0.55 -5.05
CA GLU A 32 16.41 -0.82 -4.64
C GLU A 32 15.44 -1.29 -3.56
N GLU A 33 15.06 -2.58 -3.60
CA GLU A 33 14.26 -3.21 -2.54
C GLU A 33 15.06 -3.29 -1.25
N ASP A 34 14.38 -3.01 -0.14
CA ASP A 34 14.91 -3.08 1.24
C ASP A 34 16.31 -2.44 1.39
N LYS A 35 16.53 -1.33 0.69
CA LYS A 35 17.81 -0.63 0.73
C LYS A 35 18.18 -0.27 2.17
N PHE A 36 19.42 -0.55 2.54
CA PHE A 36 19.93 -0.39 3.90
C PHE A 36 19.13 -1.14 4.98
N LYS A 37 18.28 -2.11 4.60
CA LYS A 37 17.34 -2.83 5.48
C LYS A 37 16.28 -1.94 6.12
N LEU A 38 15.91 -0.85 5.45
CA LEU A 38 14.98 0.12 6.00
C LEU A 38 13.53 -0.38 5.99
N ASN A 39 13.11 -1.12 4.97
CA ASN A 39 11.78 -1.70 4.94
C ASN A 39 11.59 -2.74 6.06
N THR A 40 12.58 -3.62 6.23
CA THR A 40 12.64 -4.58 7.35
C THR A 40 12.64 -3.84 8.69
N LEU A 41 13.45 -2.80 8.85
CA LEU A 41 13.53 -2.03 10.10
C LEU A 41 12.22 -1.28 10.40
N THR A 42 11.59 -0.68 9.38
CA THR A 42 10.28 -0.01 9.54
C THR A 42 9.22 -0.99 10.00
N LYS A 43 9.18 -2.22 9.41
CA LYS A 43 8.28 -3.27 9.86
C LYS A 43 8.48 -3.57 11.35
N LEU A 44 9.71 -3.81 11.79
CA LEU A 44 10.03 -4.08 13.20
C LEU A 44 9.67 -2.92 14.14
N VAL A 45 9.88 -1.67 13.68
CA VAL A 45 9.47 -0.48 14.44
C VAL A 45 7.96 -0.47 14.63
N LEU A 46 7.19 -0.65 13.58
CA LEU A 46 5.73 -0.65 13.67
C LEU A 46 5.19 -1.77 14.56
N GLU A 47 5.79 -2.98 14.49
CA GLU A 47 5.47 -4.10 15.40
C GLU A 47 5.72 -3.73 16.86
N LYS A 48 6.87 -3.11 17.17
CA LYS A 48 7.21 -2.65 18.51
C LYS A 48 6.14 -1.71 19.09
N TYR A 49 5.54 -0.88 18.24
CA TYR A 49 4.52 0.09 18.67
C TYR A 49 3.07 -0.43 18.57
N GLY A 50 2.89 -1.73 18.36
CA GLY A 50 1.60 -2.40 18.48
C GLY A 50 0.78 -2.47 17.18
N PHE A 51 1.32 -2.01 16.07
CA PHE A 51 0.71 -2.24 14.76
C PHE A 51 0.94 -3.69 14.31
N LYS A 52 0.13 -4.14 13.34
CA LYS A 52 0.32 -5.41 12.63
C LYS A 52 0.80 -5.13 11.20
N PRO A 53 2.11 -4.93 10.98
CA PRO A 53 2.63 -4.63 9.66
C PRO A 53 2.85 -5.91 8.85
N PHE A 54 2.54 -5.81 7.55
CA PHE A 54 2.83 -6.82 6.55
C PHE A 54 3.68 -6.25 5.44
N PHE A 55 4.54 -7.06 4.83
CA PHE A 55 5.02 -6.72 3.50
C PHE A 55 3.89 -6.92 2.51
N ILE A 56 3.91 -6.13 1.43
CA ILE A 56 2.81 -6.08 0.48
C ILE A 56 2.40 -7.44 -0.08
N ASN A 57 3.32 -8.39 -0.19
CA ASN A 57 3.05 -9.72 -0.72
C ASN A 57 2.53 -10.71 0.33
N ASP A 58 2.66 -10.38 1.62
CA ASP A 58 2.35 -11.28 2.73
C ASP A 58 1.01 -10.93 3.40
N ILE A 59 0.23 -10.05 2.77
CA ILE A 59 -1.04 -9.58 3.32
C ILE A 59 -2.09 -10.69 3.21
N PRO A 60 -2.73 -11.11 4.31
CA PRO A 60 -3.86 -12.01 4.27
C PRO A 60 -4.98 -11.48 3.38
N GLU A 61 -5.65 -12.36 2.63
CA GLU A 61 -6.70 -11.97 1.67
C GLU A 61 -7.85 -11.23 2.35
N GLU A 62 -8.22 -11.62 3.55
CA GLU A 62 -9.29 -11.01 4.33
C GLU A 62 -8.99 -9.55 4.66
N ILE A 63 -7.73 -9.24 4.97
CA ILE A 63 -7.27 -7.87 5.25
C ILE A 63 -7.21 -7.07 3.96
N SER A 64 -6.75 -7.69 2.87
CA SER A 64 -6.58 -7.00 1.57
C SER A 64 -7.89 -6.50 0.98
N LYS A 65 -9.02 -7.13 1.31
CA LYS A 65 -10.37 -6.72 0.87
C LYS A 65 -10.81 -5.36 1.43
N ASN A 66 -10.23 -4.93 2.55
CA ASN A 66 -10.61 -3.69 3.26
C ASN A 66 -9.45 -2.69 3.33
N ARG A 67 -8.87 -2.36 2.19
CA ARG A 67 -7.67 -1.50 2.10
C ARG A 67 -7.79 -0.15 2.80
N CYS A 68 -8.99 0.42 2.88
CA CYS A 68 -9.20 1.71 3.56
C CYS A 68 -9.19 1.60 5.10
N GLN A 69 -9.00 0.40 5.63
CA GLN A 69 -8.73 0.15 7.05
C GLN A 69 -7.25 -0.20 7.31
N ILE A 70 -6.41 0.00 6.32
CA ILE A 70 -4.99 -0.30 6.34
C ILE A 70 -4.22 0.99 6.10
N LEU A 71 -3.14 1.21 6.83
CA LEU A 71 -2.18 2.26 6.53
C LEU A 71 -1.09 1.75 5.60
N PHE A 72 -0.50 2.67 4.88
CA PHE A 72 0.63 2.43 3.99
C PHE A 72 1.83 3.21 4.52
N ALA A 73 2.91 2.51 4.83
CA ALA A 73 4.14 3.13 5.29
C ALA A 73 4.98 3.61 4.12
N ASP A 74 5.50 4.81 4.23
CA ASP A 74 6.51 5.36 3.34
C ASP A 74 7.57 6.09 4.17
N LEU A 75 8.69 6.42 3.53
CA LEU A 75 9.73 7.26 4.10
C LEU A 75 9.84 8.53 3.28
N ASP A 76 10.02 9.65 3.96
CA ASP A 76 10.38 10.92 3.33
C ASP A 76 11.79 11.32 3.74
N GLU A 77 12.58 11.78 2.78
CA GLU A 77 13.96 12.19 2.97
C GLU A 77 14.11 13.68 2.71
N LYS A 78 14.64 14.39 3.68
CA LYS A 78 15.06 15.78 3.49
C LYS A 78 16.56 15.83 3.22
N LYS A 79 16.93 16.22 2.00
CA LYS A 79 18.35 16.33 1.62
C LYS A 79 19.07 17.35 2.48
N GLY A 80 20.22 16.96 3.01
CA GLY A 80 21.13 17.81 3.78
C GLY A 80 22.57 17.57 3.35
N LEU A 81 23.44 18.57 3.49
CA LEU A 81 24.81 18.50 2.98
C LEU A 81 25.68 17.45 3.73
N LEU A 82 25.48 17.29 5.03
CA LEU A 82 26.30 16.40 5.90
C LEU A 82 25.42 15.64 6.91
N VAL A 83 24.13 15.57 6.67
CA VAL A 83 23.18 15.01 7.62
C VAL A 83 22.11 14.24 6.84
N THR A 84 21.95 12.97 7.15
CA THR A 84 20.81 12.17 6.72
C THR A 84 19.60 12.53 7.57
N LYS A 85 18.47 12.85 6.92
CA LYS A 85 17.21 13.18 7.61
C LYS A 85 16.09 12.34 7.02
N LEU A 86 15.44 11.54 7.86
CA LEU A 86 14.32 10.70 7.48
C LEU A 86 13.14 10.91 8.41
N LYS A 87 11.93 10.81 7.87
CA LYS A 87 10.71 10.64 8.65
C LYS A 87 9.90 9.46 8.14
N ILE A 88 9.12 8.86 9.02
CA ILE A 88 8.16 7.82 8.70
C ILE A 88 6.82 8.48 8.44
N VAL A 89 6.17 8.12 7.34
CA VAL A 89 4.86 8.62 6.94
C VAL A 89 3.91 7.45 6.85
N LEU A 90 2.76 7.54 7.52
CA LEU A 90 1.67 6.56 7.42
C LEU A 90 0.48 7.22 6.72
N LYS A 91 0.08 6.65 5.59
CA LYS A 91 -0.99 7.17 4.73
C LYS A 91 -2.16 6.20 4.69
N ASP A 92 -3.35 6.73 4.46
CA ASP A 92 -4.54 5.91 4.18
C ASP A 92 -4.61 5.48 2.71
N CYS A 93 -5.71 4.81 2.35
CA CYS A 93 -5.96 4.34 0.98
C CYS A 93 -6.19 5.48 -0.04
N TYR A 94 -6.33 6.71 0.41
CA TYR A 94 -6.46 7.92 -0.42
C TYR A 94 -5.17 8.72 -0.49
N GLU A 95 -4.06 8.14 -0.01
CA GLU A 95 -2.74 8.79 0.12
C GLU A 95 -2.74 10.00 1.07
N LYS A 96 -3.78 10.16 1.88
CA LYS A 96 -3.82 11.17 2.92
C LYS A 96 -2.92 10.75 4.06
N THR A 97 -2.03 11.63 4.49
CA THR A 97 -1.20 11.41 5.68
C THR A 97 -2.08 11.37 6.92
N ILE A 98 -2.08 10.24 7.61
CA ILE A 98 -2.77 10.03 8.90
C ILE A 98 -1.82 10.30 10.06
N PHE A 99 -0.55 9.93 9.89
CA PHE A 99 0.50 10.19 10.86
C PHE A 99 1.85 10.36 10.16
N GLU A 100 2.68 11.25 10.68
CA GLU A 100 4.08 11.35 10.31
C GLU A 100 4.92 11.69 11.53
N THR A 101 6.15 11.20 11.55
CA THR A 101 7.11 11.53 12.60
C THR A 101 7.82 12.84 12.27
N GLU A 102 8.47 13.42 13.25
CA GLU A 102 9.51 14.41 12.98
C GLU A 102 10.69 13.75 12.26
N TYR A 103 11.54 14.59 11.64
CA TYR A 103 12.74 14.10 10.99
C TYR A 103 13.76 13.61 12.01
N GLY A 104 14.00 12.32 12.06
CA GLY A 104 15.18 11.76 12.69
C GLY A 104 16.43 12.07 11.89
N THR A 105 17.54 12.27 12.55
CA THR A 105 18.78 12.75 11.94
C THR A 105 19.97 11.88 12.28
N SER A 106 20.93 11.78 11.34
CA SER A 106 22.23 11.17 11.60
C SER A 106 23.33 11.91 10.85
N ARG A 107 24.53 11.95 11.45
CA ARG A 107 25.76 12.52 10.86
C ARG A 107 26.82 11.47 10.56
N GLU A 108 26.42 10.20 10.61
CA GLU A 108 27.32 9.10 10.27
C GLU A 108 27.75 9.18 8.81
N LYS A 109 28.99 8.79 8.52
CA LYS A 109 29.54 8.80 7.18
C LYS A 109 29.14 7.59 6.36
N ASP A 110 28.95 6.46 7.03
CA ASP A 110 28.42 5.24 6.40
C ASP A 110 26.91 5.40 6.18
N PHE A 111 26.50 5.36 4.94
CA PHE A 111 25.08 5.55 4.58
C PHE A 111 24.15 4.54 5.24
N LYS A 112 24.54 3.26 5.30
CA LYS A 112 23.72 2.24 5.94
C LYS A 112 23.51 2.54 7.42
N VAL A 113 24.55 2.95 8.11
CA VAL A 113 24.49 3.34 9.51
C VAL A 113 23.66 4.63 9.67
N ALA A 114 23.94 5.64 8.82
CA ALA A 114 23.25 6.92 8.85
C ALA A 114 21.74 6.81 8.69
N TYR A 115 21.29 6.07 7.67
CA TYR A 115 19.87 5.87 7.41
C TYR A 115 19.19 5.06 8.53
N ASN A 116 19.84 4.01 9.04
CA ASN A 116 19.30 3.23 10.15
C ASN A 116 19.18 4.05 11.44
N GLN A 117 20.17 4.89 11.76
CA GLN A 117 20.10 5.78 12.92
C GLN A 117 19.00 6.83 12.75
N ALA A 118 18.91 7.49 11.58
CA ALA A 118 17.90 8.48 11.30
C ALA A 118 16.49 7.89 11.41
N LEU A 119 16.26 6.67 10.89
CA LEU A 119 14.97 5.99 11.02
C LEU A 119 14.62 5.69 12.48
N ARG A 120 15.58 5.19 13.27
CA ARG A 120 15.38 4.90 14.71
C ARG A 120 15.10 6.17 15.51
N GLU A 121 15.74 7.27 15.15
CA GLU A 121 15.50 8.57 15.78
C GLU A 121 14.10 9.08 15.48
N ALA A 122 13.68 9.04 14.21
CA ALA A 122 12.32 9.37 13.82
C ALA A 122 11.27 8.49 14.53
N ALA A 123 11.56 7.20 14.69
CA ALA A 123 10.66 6.25 15.35
C ALA A 123 10.35 6.57 16.82
N LYS A 124 11.15 7.39 17.49
CA LYS A 124 10.87 7.80 18.88
C LYS A 124 9.57 8.61 19.02
N ASP A 125 9.08 9.21 17.95
CA ASP A 125 7.81 9.93 18.01
C ASP A 125 6.61 9.02 18.24
N PHE A 126 6.74 7.73 17.90
CA PHE A 126 5.70 6.75 18.25
C PHE A 126 5.56 6.57 19.77
N ASP A 127 6.60 6.84 20.57
CA ASP A 127 6.52 6.80 22.04
C ASP A 127 5.52 7.84 22.58
N LYS A 128 5.37 8.97 21.88
CA LYS A 128 4.43 10.05 22.24
C LYS A 128 2.99 9.77 21.78
N LEU A 129 2.83 8.86 20.82
CA LEU A 129 1.55 8.61 20.19
C LEU A 129 0.56 7.88 21.11
N ASN A 130 1.07 7.12 22.10
CA ASN A 130 0.25 6.26 22.96
C ASN A 130 -0.75 5.41 22.15
N TYR A 131 -0.30 4.88 21.00
CA TYR A 131 -1.13 4.15 20.07
C TYR A 131 -1.83 2.98 20.75
N LYS A 132 -3.15 2.92 20.56
CA LYS A 132 -3.97 1.79 20.98
C LYS A 132 -5.08 1.62 19.96
N PHE A 133 -5.11 0.46 19.31
CA PHE A 133 -6.18 0.15 18.36
C PHE A 133 -7.54 0.21 19.05
N THR A 134 -8.46 1.01 18.53
CA THR A 134 -9.82 1.22 19.04
C THR A 134 -10.89 0.90 17.99
N GLY A 135 -10.48 0.65 16.74
CA GLY A 135 -11.39 0.29 15.65
C GLY A 135 -11.98 -1.11 15.80
N MET A 136 -12.92 -1.46 14.92
CA MET A 136 -13.44 -2.82 14.84
C MET A 136 -12.37 -3.73 14.27
N ALA A 137 -11.83 -4.62 15.12
CA ALA A 137 -10.91 -5.65 14.66
C ALA A 137 -11.62 -6.58 13.69
N TYR A 138 -11.11 -6.69 12.46
CA TYR A 138 -11.41 -7.88 11.67
C TYR A 138 -10.79 -9.06 12.39
N SER A 139 -11.63 -9.93 12.95
CA SER A 139 -11.18 -11.21 13.45
C SER A 139 -10.75 -12.04 12.24
N VAL A 140 -9.46 -12.06 11.97
CA VAL A 140 -8.87 -13.11 11.14
C VAL A 140 -9.08 -14.39 11.93
N PRO A 141 -9.77 -15.42 11.40
CA PRO A 141 -9.82 -16.71 12.07
C PRO A 141 -8.36 -17.16 12.25
N GLU A 142 -7.91 -17.26 13.48
CA GLU A 142 -6.64 -17.94 13.76
C GLU A 142 -6.78 -19.35 13.21
N LYS A 143 -6.00 -19.67 12.18
CA LYS A 143 -5.86 -21.07 11.77
C LYS A 143 -5.38 -21.82 13.01
N PRO A 144 -6.07 -22.89 13.43
CA PRO A 144 -5.56 -23.73 14.51
C PRO A 144 -4.14 -24.15 14.10
N VAL A 145 -3.19 -23.89 14.99
CA VAL A 145 -1.85 -24.45 14.89
C VAL A 145 -2.02 -25.95 15.00
N VAL A 146 -2.07 -26.61 13.87
CA VAL A 146 -1.97 -28.06 13.82
C VAL A 146 -0.49 -28.34 14.01
N ASP A 147 -0.18 -28.80 15.21
CA ASP A 147 1.09 -29.45 15.52
C ASP A 147 1.11 -30.74 14.72
N ASP A 148 1.73 -30.73 13.57
CA ASP A 148 1.89 -31.96 12.77
C ASP A 148 3.37 -32.27 12.68
N ASP A 149 3.74 -33.11 13.65
CA ASP A 149 4.99 -33.86 13.65
C ASP A 149 4.78 -35.09 12.76
N LYS A 150 5.59 -35.22 11.70
CA LYS A 150 5.89 -36.41 10.87
C LYS A 150 5.19 -36.64 9.52
N GLN A 151 6.00 -36.43 8.56
CA GLN A 151 6.61 -37.32 7.53
C GLN A 151 6.09 -37.22 6.09
N PRO A 152 6.81 -37.83 5.09
CA PRO A 152 7.81 -37.16 4.28
C PRO A 152 7.44 -37.12 2.78
N VAL A 153 8.07 -36.18 2.10
CA VAL A 153 8.58 -36.20 0.71
C VAL A 153 7.85 -37.05 -0.33
N GLU A 154 7.33 -36.40 -1.33
CA GLU A 154 7.56 -36.73 -2.73
C GLU A 154 7.54 -35.44 -3.57
N GLU A 155 8.69 -35.09 -4.12
CA GLU A 155 8.78 -34.19 -5.27
C GLU A 155 8.15 -34.85 -6.48
N PRO A 156 7.53 -34.06 -7.35
CA PRO A 156 7.89 -34.15 -8.76
C PRO A 156 8.23 -32.77 -9.33
N ASN A 157 9.42 -32.73 -9.79
CA ASN A 157 10.03 -31.91 -10.81
C ASN A 157 9.05 -31.50 -11.92
N ALA A 158 8.82 -30.20 -12.11
CA ALA A 158 8.57 -29.63 -13.44
C ALA A 158 8.75 -28.12 -13.38
N LEU A 159 9.77 -27.66 -14.09
CA LEU A 159 9.96 -26.27 -14.49
C LEU A 159 8.67 -25.71 -15.11
N SER A 160 8.13 -24.68 -14.52
CA SER A 160 7.41 -23.67 -15.27
C SER A 160 7.71 -22.30 -14.62
N SER A 161 8.40 -21.48 -15.39
CA SER A 161 8.63 -20.08 -15.15
C SER A 161 7.28 -19.34 -15.16
N GLU A 162 6.64 -19.19 -14.01
CA GLU A 162 5.51 -18.30 -13.86
C GLU A 162 5.94 -17.03 -13.14
N ASN A 163 5.95 -15.95 -13.91
CA ASN A 163 5.98 -14.59 -13.39
C ASN A 163 4.92 -14.45 -12.28
N PRO A 164 5.23 -13.85 -11.13
CA PRO A 164 4.24 -13.64 -10.09
C PRO A 164 3.05 -12.87 -10.69
N GLU A 165 1.87 -13.46 -10.63
CA GLU A 165 0.66 -12.86 -11.18
C GLU A 165 0.39 -11.52 -10.51
N ILE A 166 0.56 -10.43 -11.25
CA ILE A 166 0.25 -9.08 -10.78
C ILE A 166 -1.26 -8.91 -10.85
N PHE A 167 -1.91 -8.89 -9.68
CA PHE A 167 -3.32 -8.53 -9.57
C PHE A 167 -3.47 -7.02 -9.33
N TYR A 168 -4.50 -6.46 -9.95
CA TYR A 168 -4.86 -5.07 -9.80
C TYR A 168 -6.18 -4.95 -9.03
N PHE A 169 -6.23 -4.04 -8.07
CA PHE A 169 -7.40 -3.84 -7.21
C PHE A 169 -8.16 -2.58 -7.63
N ALA A 170 -9.46 -2.73 -7.82
CA ALA A 170 -10.35 -1.62 -8.14
C ALA A 170 -10.84 -0.97 -6.85
N GLN A 171 -10.42 0.26 -6.58
CA GLN A 171 -10.87 1.06 -5.44
C GLN A 171 -11.94 2.05 -5.90
N PRO A 172 -13.11 2.11 -5.25
CA PRO A 172 -14.17 3.03 -5.64
C PRO A 172 -13.75 4.49 -5.41
N ILE A 173 -14.07 5.33 -6.39
CA ILE A 173 -13.97 6.79 -6.32
C ILE A 173 -15.33 7.38 -6.74
N ALA A 174 -15.52 8.69 -6.59
CA ALA A 174 -16.81 9.35 -6.85
C ALA A 174 -17.43 9.00 -8.23
N ASN A 175 -16.61 8.85 -9.28
CA ASN A 175 -17.08 8.63 -10.64
C ASN A 175 -16.59 7.31 -11.25
N GLY A 176 -16.26 6.31 -10.44
CA GLY A 176 -15.77 5.02 -10.94
C GLY A 176 -14.80 4.35 -9.99
N TYR A 177 -13.63 3.95 -10.49
CA TYR A 177 -12.61 3.24 -9.71
C TYR A 177 -11.22 3.76 -10.05
N GLN A 178 -10.34 3.77 -9.05
CA GLN A 178 -8.90 3.81 -9.29
C GLN A 178 -8.35 2.39 -9.19
N ILE A 179 -7.50 2.05 -10.12
CA ILE A 179 -6.85 0.74 -10.18
C ILE A 179 -5.45 0.91 -9.62
N VAL A 180 -5.16 0.15 -8.59
CA VAL A 180 -3.85 0.15 -7.93
C VAL A 180 -3.20 -1.22 -8.09
N ASN A 181 -1.88 -1.23 -8.23
CA ASN A 181 -1.09 -2.45 -8.25
C ASN A 181 -0.75 -2.87 -6.81
N ASN A 182 0.05 -3.91 -6.66
CA ASN A 182 0.56 -4.37 -5.37
C ASN A 182 1.47 -3.34 -4.67
N GLU A 183 2.04 -2.40 -5.39
CA GLU A 183 2.57 -1.16 -4.83
C GLU A 183 1.39 -0.16 -4.77
N PRO A 184 1.22 0.67 -3.72
CA PRO A 184 0.07 1.59 -3.62
C PRO A 184 0.19 2.75 -4.63
N ARG A 185 0.34 2.39 -5.90
CA ARG A 185 0.41 3.33 -7.01
C ARG A 185 -0.84 3.17 -7.87
N VAL A 186 -1.54 4.27 -8.08
CA VAL A 186 -2.62 4.33 -9.05
C VAL A 186 -2.01 4.15 -10.45
N ILE A 187 -2.33 3.02 -11.08
CA ILE A 187 -1.85 2.68 -12.42
C ILE A 187 -2.86 3.03 -13.51
N MET A 188 -4.14 3.09 -13.15
CA MET A 188 -5.24 3.40 -14.07
C MET A 188 -6.42 3.95 -13.29
N ARG A 189 -7.20 4.83 -13.91
CA ARG A 189 -8.54 5.21 -13.45
C ARG A 189 -9.58 4.66 -14.39
N LEU A 190 -10.66 4.11 -13.83
CA LEU A 190 -11.83 3.65 -14.56
C LEU A 190 -12.97 4.62 -14.26
N LEU A 191 -13.45 5.31 -15.28
CA LEU A 191 -14.61 6.19 -15.16
C LEU A 191 -15.86 5.43 -15.58
N ASN A 192 -16.91 5.53 -14.78
CA ASN A 192 -18.19 4.90 -15.07
C ASN A 192 -18.75 5.41 -16.40
N THR A 193 -19.37 4.50 -17.14
CA THR A 193 -20.19 4.82 -18.32
C THR A 193 -21.67 4.50 -18.01
N SER A 194 -22.53 4.76 -18.96
CA SER A 194 -23.94 4.35 -18.88
C SER A 194 -24.15 2.84 -19.00
N GLN A 195 -23.12 2.10 -19.43
CA GLN A 195 -23.14 0.66 -19.63
C GLN A 195 -22.50 -0.04 -18.44
N LYS A 196 -23.14 -1.11 -17.95
CA LYS A 196 -22.60 -1.96 -16.90
C LYS A 196 -21.37 -2.72 -17.44
N ASN A 197 -20.30 -2.77 -16.64
CA ASN A 197 -19.04 -3.45 -16.98
C ASN A 197 -18.29 -2.86 -18.20
N VAL A 198 -18.54 -1.58 -18.49
CA VAL A 198 -17.82 -0.80 -19.50
C VAL A 198 -17.35 0.49 -18.83
N PHE A 199 -16.05 0.75 -18.86
CA PHE A 199 -15.44 1.91 -18.26
C PHE A 199 -14.55 2.64 -19.26
N ILE A 200 -14.42 3.96 -19.10
CA ILE A 200 -13.34 4.71 -19.74
C ILE A 200 -12.10 4.51 -18.91
N GLY A 201 -11.08 3.87 -19.45
CA GLY A 201 -9.78 3.64 -18.81
C GLY A 201 -8.82 4.79 -19.11
N VAL A 202 -8.17 5.32 -18.08
CA VAL A 202 -7.12 6.35 -18.18
C VAL A 202 -5.87 5.85 -17.48
N ARG A 203 -4.79 5.61 -18.26
CA ARG A 203 -3.49 5.11 -17.78
C ARG A 203 -2.39 6.08 -18.24
N GLY A 204 -1.94 6.95 -17.35
CA GLY A 204 -1.06 8.05 -17.74
C GLY A 204 -1.75 8.92 -18.80
N ASP A 205 -1.09 9.08 -19.96
CA ASP A 205 -1.62 9.82 -21.10
C ASP A 205 -2.49 8.95 -22.04
N THR A 206 -2.51 7.63 -21.85
CA THR A 206 -3.29 6.69 -22.66
C THR A 206 -4.73 6.64 -22.19
N ARG A 207 -5.67 6.82 -23.12
CA ARG A 207 -7.11 6.66 -22.90
C ARG A 207 -7.66 5.53 -23.76
N GLY A 208 -8.57 4.75 -23.17
CA GLY A 208 -9.17 3.61 -23.85
C GLY A 208 -10.45 3.17 -23.16
N VAL A 209 -10.89 1.99 -23.47
CA VAL A 209 -12.09 1.36 -22.89
C VAL A 209 -11.68 0.11 -22.12
N VAL A 210 -12.21 -0.05 -20.92
CA VAL A 210 -12.05 -1.28 -20.14
C VAL A 210 -13.37 -2.02 -20.18
N ILE A 211 -13.35 -3.23 -20.71
CA ILE A 211 -14.53 -4.07 -20.98
C ILE A 211 -14.28 -5.52 -20.57
N ILE A 212 -15.37 -6.27 -20.36
CA ILE A 212 -15.30 -7.72 -20.21
C ILE A 212 -15.53 -8.38 -21.56
N LYS A 213 -14.60 -9.26 -21.97
CA LYS A 213 -14.76 -10.21 -23.06
C LYS A 213 -14.38 -11.61 -22.59
N GLU A 214 -15.24 -12.58 -22.81
CA GLU A 214 -15.00 -13.98 -22.42
C GLU A 214 -14.61 -14.16 -20.95
N GLY A 215 -15.22 -13.38 -20.06
CA GLY A 215 -14.96 -13.41 -18.62
C GLY A 215 -13.63 -12.75 -18.17
N LYS A 216 -12.90 -12.11 -19.08
CA LYS A 216 -11.65 -11.41 -18.79
C LYS A 216 -11.82 -9.92 -19.01
N TRP A 217 -11.25 -9.12 -18.13
CA TRP A 217 -11.16 -7.68 -18.31
C TRP A 217 -10.07 -7.37 -19.33
N LEU A 218 -10.39 -6.53 -20.33
CA LEU A 218 -9.46 -6.05 -21.35
C LEU A 218 -9.44 -4.52 -21.33
N PHE A 219 -8.24 -3.94 -21.43
CA PHE A 219 -8.04 -2.53 -21.72
C PHE A 219 -7.74 -2.38 -23.20
N GLU A 220 -8.64 -1.73 -23.92
CA GLU A 220 -8.53 -1.51 -25.36
C GLU A 220 -8.27 -0.02 -25.63
N TYR A 221 -7.22 0.26 -26.37
CA TYR A 221 -6.83 1.61 -26.74
C TYR A 221 -6.17 1.63 -28.12
N TYR A 222 -6.02 2.81 -28.69
CA TYR A 222 -5.32 2.98 -29.96
C TYR A 222 -3.91 3.48 -29.72
N GLU A 223 -2.93 2.83 -30.33
CA GLU A 223 -1.53 3.23 -30.37
C GLU A 223 -1.08 3.21 -31.86
N GLU A 224 -0.57 4.35 -32.33
CA GLU A 224 -0.15 4.54 -33.72
C GLU A 224 -1.24 4.12 -34.76
N GLY A 225 -2.51 4.35 -34.44
CA GLY A 225 -3.65 4.02 -35.31
C GLY A 225 -4.05 2.53 -35.31
N LYS A 226 -3.41 1.70 -34.48
CA LYS A 226 -3.76 0.28 -34.32
C LYS A 226 -4.47 0.06 -33.00
N LEU A 227 -5.49 -0.79 -33.00
CA LEU A 227 -6.17 -1.21 -31.78
C LEU A 227 -5.26 -2.19 -31.01
N VAL A 228 -4.92 -1.82 -29.77
CA VAL A 228 -4.23 -2.66 -28.80
C VAL A 228 -5.25 -3.15 -27.78
N SER A 229 -5.21 -4.44 -27.43
CA SER A 229 -6.07 -5.06 -26.44
C SER A 229 -5.21 -5.81 -25.42
N GLU A 230 -5.17 -5.32 -24.19
CA GLU A 230 -4.33 -5.86 -23.10
C GLU A 230 -5.22 -6.47 -22.02
N PRO A 231 -4.96 -7.72 -21.58
CA PRO A 231 -5.67 -8.29 -20.44
C PRO A 231 -5.29 -7.56 -19.14
N VAL A 232 -6.31 -7.22 -18.36
CA VAL A 232 -6.13 -6.58 -17.04
C VAL A 232 -6.77 -7.47 -15.98
N LYS A 233 -5.97 -7.99 -15.04
CA LYS A 233 -6.47 -8.83 -13.95
C LYS A 233 -7.05 -7.94 -12.86
N LEU A 234 -8.30 -7.51 -13.01
CA LEU A 234 -9.01 -6.66 -12.06
C LEU A 234 -9.74 -7.48 -10.99
N LYS A 235 -9.58 -7.08 -9.73
CA LYS A 235 -10.42 -7.50 -8.61
C LYS A 235 -11.20 -6.28 -8.10
N PHE A 236 -12.55 -6.37 -8.13
CA PHE A 236 -13.48 -5.36 -7.63
C PHE A 236 -13.90 -5.67 -6.21
#